data_4363c9a72990a32618e723994ac11edd
#
_entry.id   4363c9a72990a32618e723994ac11edd
#
_cell.length_a   1.000
_cell.length_b   1.000
_cell.length_c   1.000
_cell.angle_alpha   90.00
_cell.angle_beta   90.00
_cell.angle_gamma   90.00
#
_symmetry.space_group_name_H-M   'P 1'
#
loop_
_entity.id
_entity.type
_entity.pdbx_description
1 polymer ?
#
loop_
_entity_poly.entity_id
_entity_poly.type
_entity_poly.pdbx_seq_one_letter_code
_entity_poly.pdbx_strand_id
1 'polypeptide(L)'
;MTHYATVKEQDQACAAILVEKLQGYVKCEGRRWYLWDDDNGVWKRTTVGYALCHRIVREVRDQIVDAVRERRFEDACGWCRYLDPTDIGIRLTPYMSRIYRENQALPRGRR
;
A
#
# COMPACT_ATOMS: atom_id res chain seq x y z
N MET A 1 10.44 1.94 -9.80
CA MET A 1 10.28 0.49 -10.08
C MET A 1 11.15 0.10 -11.25
N THR A 2 11.40 -1.18 -11.39
CA THR A 2 12.07 -1.72 -12.56
C THR A 2 11.05 -2.39 -13.47
N HIS A 3 11.52 -2.89 -14.60
CA HIS A 3 10.68 -3.70 -15.48
C HIS A 3 10.34 -5.04 -14.82
N TYR A 4 9.08 -5.43 -14.87
CA TYR A 4 8.60 -6.69 -14.29
C TYR A 4 8.08 -7.61 -15.40
N ALA A 5 8.42 -8.90 -15.30
CA ALA A 5 8.01 -9.90 -16.27
C ALA A 5 6.51 -10.17 -16.25
N THR A 6 5.86 -10.03 -15.07
CA THR A 6 4.44 -10.30 -14.92
C THR A 6 3.73 -9.21 -14.13
N VAL A 7 2.43 -9.11 -14.33
CA VAL A 7 1.57 -8.20 -13.55
C VAL A 7 1.59 -8.57 -12.07
N LYS A 8 1.65 -9.86 -11.77
CA LYS A 8 1.73 -10.35 -10.38
C LYS A 8 2.98 -9.84 -9.68
N GLU A 9 4.13 -9.89 -10.33
CA GLU A 9 5.38 -9.37 -9.78
C GLU A 9 5.28 -7.87 -9.52
N GLN A 10 4.68 -7.12 -10.44
CA GLN A 10 4.45 -5.70 -10.28
C GLN A 10 3.52 -5.42 -9.09
N ASP A 11 2.42 -6.15 -8.97
CA ASP A 11 1.47 -6.00 -7.86
C ASP A 11 2.16 -6.25 -6.51
N GLN A 12 2.98 -7.30 -6.41
CA GLN A 12 3.71 -7.62 -5.20
C GLN A 12 4.73 -6.53 -4.84
N ALA A 13 5.47 -6.03 -5.82
CA ALA A 13 6.46 -4.97 -5.60
C ALA A 13 5.80 -3.66 -5.18
N CYS A 14 4.71 -3.28 -5.83
CA CYS A 14 3.97 -2.07 -5.47
C CYS A 14 3.36 -2.19 -4.07
N ALA A 15 2.80 -3.34 -3.72
CA ALA A 15 2.28 -3.59 -2.38
C ALA A 15 3.36 -3.42 -1.30
N ALA A 16 4.57 -3.93 -1.54
CA ALA A 16 5.69 -3.79 -0.60
C ALA A 16 6.07 -2.32 -0.40
N ILE A 17 6.14 -1.54 -1.48
CA ILE A 17 6.43 -0.11 -1.40
C ILE A 17 5.35 0.62 -0.62
N LEU A 18 4.08 0.31 -0.87
CA LEU A 18 2.96 0.94 -0.18
C LEU A 18 2.93 0.62 1.31
N VAL A 19 3.22 -0.62 1.71
CA VAL A 19 3.30 -0.98 3.13
C VAL A 19 4.37 -0.14 3.82
N GLU A 20 5.52 0.03 3.21
CA GLU A 20 6.60 0.86 3.76
C GLU A 20 6.19 2.33 3.85
N LYS A 21 5.62 2.89 2.78
CA LYS A 21 5.24 4.31 2.72
C LYS A 21 4.05 4.66 3.62
N LEU A 22 3.15 3.71 3.85
CA LEU A 22 1.96 3.93 4.65
C LEU A 22 2.13 3.54 6.12
N GLN A 23 3.35 3.24 6.57
CA GLN A 23 3.63 3.03 7.99
C GLN A 23 3.20 4.26 8.78
N GLY A 24 2.49 4.03 9.90
CA GLY A 24 1.94 5.11 10.71
C GLY A 24 0.57 5.63 10.25
N TYR A 25 0.10 5.27 9.07
CA TYR A 25 -1.21 5.68 8.57
C TYR A 25 -2.15 4.53 8.31
N VAL A 26 -1.62 3.38 7.92
CA VAL A 26 -2.39 2.16 7.63
C VAL A 26 -1.70 0.99 8.32
N LYS A 27 -2.48 0.12 8.94
CA LYS A 27 -1.94 -1.15 9.43
C LYS A 27 -2.97 -2.27 9.29
N CYS A 28 -2.48 -3.49 9.27
CA CYS A 28 -3.29 -4.69 9.29
C CYS A 28 -2.82 -5.59 10.43
N GLU A 29 -3.71 -5.91 11.37
CA GLU A 29 -3.44 -6.86 12.44
C GLU A 29 -4.40 -8.05 12.29
N GLY A 30 -3.86 -9.24 12.05
CA GLY A 30 -4.64 -10.39 11.69
C GLY A 30 -5.36 -10.14 10.35
N ARG A 31 -6.69 -10.07 10.37
CA ARG A 31 -7.50 -9.79 9.19
C ARG A 31 -8.18 -8.42 9.26
N ARG A 32 -7.80 -7.61 10.24
CA ARG A 32 -8.43 -6.31 10.48
C ARG A 32 -7.55 -5.19 10.00
N TRP A 33 -8.17 -4.24 9.30
CA TRP A 33 -7.50 -3.05 8.79
C TRP A 33 -7.82 -1.86 9.68
N TYR A 34 -6.82 -0.99 9.86
CA TYR A 34 -6.92 0.22 10.66
C TYR A 34 -6.33 1.40 9.92
N LEU A 35 -6.99 2.55 10.04
CA LEU A 35 -6.48 3.83 9.58
C LEU A 35 -6.16 4.70 10.80
N TRP A 36 -5.07 5.43 10.72
CA TRP A 36 -4.70 6.40 11.76
C TRP A 36 -5.60 7.62 11.66
N ASP A 37 -6.17 8.01 12.80
CA ASP A 37 -6.97 9.24 12.94
C ASP A 37 -6.13 10.28 13.65
N ASP A 38 -5.61 11.26 12.88
CA ASP A 38 -4.76 12.33 13.42
C ASP A 38 -5.53 13.22 14.40
N ASP A 39 -6.82 13.44 14.16
CA ASP A 39 -7.62 14.35 15.00
C ASP A 39 -7.81 13.81 16.41
N ASN A 40 -7.97 12.51 16.55
CA ASN A 40 -8.22 11.86 17.84
C ASN A 40 -7.00 11.09 18.37
N GLY A 41 -5.94 10.96 17.59
CA GLY A 41 -4.72 10.25 18.00
C GLY A 41 -4.93 8.76 18.24
N VAL A 42 -5.79 8.11 17.47
CA VAL A 42 -6.13 6.70 17.64
C VAL A 42 -6.19 5.98 16.30
N TRP A 43 -6.04 4.65 16.37
CA TRP A 43 -6.30 3.79 15.23
C TRP A 43 -7.79 3.49 15.14
N LYS A 44 -8.39 3.76 13.99
CA LYS A 44 -9.80 3.44 13.71
C LYS A 44 -9.88 2.21 12.80
N ARG A 45 -10.71 1.24 13.23
CA ARG A 45 -10.96 0.07 12.42
C ARG A 45 -11.67 0.46 11.11
N THR A 46 -11.22 -0.12 10.02
CA THR A 46 -11.82 0.08 8.71
C THR A 46 -11.95 -1.27 7.98
N THR A 47 -12.61 -1.26 6.86
CA THR A 47 -12.71 -2.42 5.97
C THR A 47 -11.96 -2.14 4.69
N VAL A 48 -11.80 -3.17 3.84
CA VAL A 48 -11.28 -2.98 2.48
C VAL A 48 -12.37 -2.31 1.66
N GLY A 49 -12.63 -1.07 1.95
CA GLY A 49 -13.65 -0.28 1.30
C GLY A 49 -13.08 1.06 0.87
N TYR A 50 -13.99 1.98 0.59
CA TYR A 50 -13.63 3.29 0.02
C TYR A 50 -12.57 4.04 0.83
N ALA A 51 -12.71 4.09 2.16
CA ALA A 51 -11.80 4.88 2.98
C ALA A 51 -10.35 4.39 2.91
N LEU A 52 -10.16 3.07 3.06
CA LEU A 52 -8.83 2.47 2.97
C LEU A 52 -8.26 2.64 1.57
N CYS A 53 -9.01 2.27 0.55
CA CYS A 53 -8.54 2.34 -0.83
C CYS A 53 -8.29 3.79 -1.26
N HIS A 54 -9.07 4.74 -0.76
CA HIS A 54 -8.86 6.15 -1.04
C HIS A 54 -7.52 6.64 -0.47
N ARG A 55 -7.17 6.21 0.75
CA ARG A 55 -5.87 6.53 1.33
C ARG A 55 -4.72 5.95 0.50
N ILE A 56 -4.87 4.72 0.02
CA ILE A 56 -3.87 4.07 -0.83
C ILE A 56 -3.75 4.81 -2.18
N VAL A 57 -4.86 5.22 -2.78
CA VAL A 57 -4.85 6.01 -4.02
C VAL A 57 -4.04 7.30 -3.86
N ARG A 58 -4.18 7.97 -2.72
CA ARG A 58 -3.40 9.19 -2.45
C ARG A 58 -1.90 8.91 -2.49
N GLU A 59 -1.47 7.82 -1.86
CA GLU A 59 -0.05 7.42 -1.90
C GLU A 59 0.39 7.01 -3.31
N VAL A 60 -0.47 6.31 -4.06
CA VAL A 60 -0.18 5.97 -5.46
C VAL A 60 0.03 7.24 -6.29
N ARG A 61 -0.81 8.26 -6.10
CA ARG A 61 -0.63 9.54 -6.78
C ARG A 61 0.69 10.21 -6.42
N ASP A 62 1.09 10.15 -5.16
CA ASP A 62 2.38 10.67 -4.71
C ASP A 62 3.53 9.93 -5.39
N GLN A 63 3.44 8.61 -5.52
CA GLN A 63 4.44 7.81 -6.24
C GLN A 63 4.53 8.22 -7.72
N ILE A 64 3.39 8.49 -8.36
CA ILE A 64 3.37 8.96 -9.75
C ILE A 64 4.04 10.33 -9.87
N VAL A 65 3.71 11.26 -8.99
CA VAL A 65 4.30 12.61 -8.99
C VAL A 65 5.81 12.55 -8.81
N ASP A 66 6.28 11.78 -7.83
CA ASP A 66 7.70 11.61 -7.57
C ASP A 66 8.42 10.98 -8.77
N ALA A 67 7.83 9.94 -9.37
CA ALA A 67 8.40 9.29 -10.53
C ALA A 67 8.52 10.26 -11.73
N VAL A 68 7.49 11.09 -11.96
CA VAL A 68 7.53 12.09 -13.04
C VAL A 68 8.59 13.14 -12.77
N ARG A 69 8.70 13.65 -11.53
CA ARG A 69 9.72 14.62 -11.16
C ARG A 69 11.15 14.09 -11.37
N GLU A 70 11.33 12.80 -11.08
CA GLU A 70 12.63 12.12 -11.23
C GLU A 70 12.83 11.55 -12.62
N ARG A 71 11.91 11.81 -13.56
CA ARG A 71 11.92 11.33 -14.94
C ARG A 71 11.91 9.79 -15.05
N ARG A 72 11.37 9.11 -14.06
CA ARG A 72 11.14 7.66 -14.08
C ARG A 72 9.75 7.37 -14.69
N PHE A 73 9.61 7.65 -15.99
CA PHE A 73 8.31 7.63 -16.65
C PHE A 73 7.70 6.22 -16.75
N GLU A 74 8.54 5.21 -16.89
CA GLU A 74 8.07 3.82 -16.90
C GLU A 74 7.46 3.44 -15.55
N ASP A 75 8.08 3.87 -14.46
CA ASP A 75 7.53 3.68 -13.12
C ASP A 75 6.20 4.40 -12.93
N ALA A 76 6.12 5.64 -13.41
CA ALA A 76 4.88 6.41 -13.35
C ALA A 76 3.74 5.70 -14.07
N CYS A 77 4.00 5.17 -15.26
CA CYS A 77 3.02 4.39 -16.01
C CYS A 77 2.60 3.12 -15.26
N GLY A 78 3.55 2.44 -14.62
CA GLY A 78 3.25 1.26 -13.82
C GLY A 78 2.32 1.57 -12.65
N TRP A 79 2.55 2.67 -11.94
CA TRP A 79 1.71 3.10 -10.83
C TRP A 79 0.29 3.50 -11.27
N CYS A 80 0.11 3.99 -12.50
CA CYS A 80 -1.21 4.40 -12.99
C CYS A 80 -2.24 3.28 -12.97
N ARG A 81 -1.82 2.01 -12.95
CA ARG A 81 -2.72 0.86 -12.85
C ARG A 81 -3.51 0.82 -11.56
N TYR A 82 -3.04 1.53 -10.53
CA TYR A 82 -3.60 1.46 -9.18
C TYR A 82 -4.32 2.74 -8.79
N LEU A 83 -4.83 3.49 -9.76
CA LEU A 83 -5.61 4.70 -9.49
C LEU A 83 -7.08 4.42 -9.18
N ASP A 84 -7.56 3.21 -9.51
CA ASP A 84 -8.94 2.82 -9.23
C ASP A 84 -9.01 2.08 -7.89
N PRO A 85 -9.87 2.53 -6.93
CA PRO A 85 -10.04 1.83 -5.65
C PRO A 85 -10.42 0.36 -5.78
N THR A 86 -11.19 -0.01 -6.81
CA THR A 86 -11.54 -1.41 -7.05
C THR A 86 -10.31 -2.26 -7.36
N ASP A 87 -9.42 -1.76 -8.21
CA ASP A 87 -8.17 -2.44 -8.54
C ASP A 87 -7.27 -2.56 -7.31
N ILE A 88 -7.21 -1.51 -6.48
CA ILE A 88 -6.45 -1.56 -5.22
C ILE A 88 -6.98 -2.68 -4.34
N GLY A 89 -8.30 -2.76 -4.14
CA GLY A 89 -8.92 -3.78 -3.31
C GLY A 89 -8.65 -5.19 -3.80
N ILE A 90 -8.68 -5.40 -5.10
CA ILE A 90 -8.49 -6.73 -5.70
C ILE A 90 -7.01 -7.09 -5.81
N ARG A 91 -6.15 -6.16 -6.19
CA ARG A 91 -4.77 -6.44 -6.59
C ARG A 91 -3.74 -6.18 -5.49
N LEU A 92 -3.87 -5.09 -4.75
CA LEU A 92 -2.83 -4.66 -3.81
C LEU A 92 -3.10 -5.09 -2.37
N THR A 93 -4.33 -4.95 -1.89
CA THR A 93 -4.62 -5.24 -0.48
C THR A 93 -4.36 -6.68 -0.06
N PRO A 94 -4.58 -7.72 -0.90
CA PRO A 94 -4.20 -9.07 -0.52
C PRO A 94 -2.70 -9.24 -0.26
N TYR A 95 -1.85 -8.62 -1.09
CA TYR A 95 -0.40 -8.67 -0.91
C TYR A 95 0.05 -7.83 0.28
N MET A 96 -0.53 -6.64 0.47
CA MET A 96 -0.24 -5.80 1.63
C MET A 96 -0.59 -6.53 2.92
N SER A 97 -1.75 -7.16 2.99
CA SER A 97 -2.17 -7.96 4.15
C SER A 97 -1.17 -9.07 4.46
N ARG A 98 -0.67 -9.76 3.45
CA ARG A 98 0.36 -10.80 3.62
C ARG A 98 1.63 -10.23 4.24
N ILE A 99 2.11 -9.09 3.73
CA ILE A 99 3.33 -8.46 4.23
C ILE A 99 3.16 -8.07 5.70
N TYR A 100 2.04 -7.48 6.08
CA TYR A 100 1.76 -7.14 7.48
C TYR A 100 1.76 -8.37 8.38
N ARG A 101 1.16 -9.48 7.93
CA ARG A 101 1.13 -10.73 8.71
C ARG A 101 2.52 -11.33 8.87
N GLU A 102 3.33 -11.30 7.83
CA GLU A 102 4.71 -11.78 7.90
C GLU A 102 5.54 -10.94 8.87
N ASN A 103 5.36 -9.63 8.85
CA ASN A 103 6.06 -8.72 9.77
C ASN A 103 5.65 -8.97 11.22
N GLN A 104 4.38 -9.26 11.48
CA GLN A 104 3.89 -9.57 12.83
C GLN A 104 4.39 -10.90 13.35
N ALA A 105 4.71 -11.84 12.46
CA ALA A 105 5.26 -13.14 12.84
C ALA A 105 6.71 -13.05 13.31
N LEU A 106 7.41 -11.94 13.09
CA LEU A 106 8.79 -11.78 13.55
C LEU A 106 8.86 -11.65 15.07
N PRO A 107 9.87 -12.25 15.70
CA PRO A 107 10.04 -12.13 17.16
C PRO A 107 10.22 -10.67 17.57
N ARG A 108 9.39 -10.21 18.50
CA ARG A 108 9.41 -8.82 18.95
C ARG A 108 10.69 -8.42 19.67
N GLY A 109 11.32 -9.36 20.35
CA GLY A 109 12.56 -9.10 21.09
C GLY A 109 13.77 -8.74 20.25
N ARG A 110 13.64 -8.76 18.92
CA ARG A 110 14.73 -8.42 17.99
C ARG A 110 14.71 -6.96 17.54
N ARG A 111 13.81 -6.20 18.05
CA ARG A 111 13.71 -4.79 17.72
C ARG A 111 14.83 -3.99 18.37
#